data_e8313fbce5a76a1edd9cf31b3d6f2516
#
_entry.id   e8313fbce5a76a1edd9cf31b3d6f2516
#
_cell.length_a   1.000
_cell.length_b   1.000
_cell.length_c   1.000
_cell.angle_alpha   90.00
_cell.angle_beta   90.00
_cell.angle_gamma   90.00
#
_symmetry.space_group_name_H-M   'P 1'
#
loop_
_entity.id
_entity.type
_entity.pdbx_description
1 polymer ?
#
loop_
_entity_poly.entity_id
_entity_poly.type
_entity_poly.pdbx_seq_one_letter_code
_entity_poly.pdbx_strand_id
1 'polypeptide(L)'
;MQDVRIAAAQFEHHNGETAYNLSRIEALTEQAVRAGAEIVCFHECCIPAYSFLQSLARPELLELAEPVPEGPSIRRLMQISTEFAVPILAGLLERDDQTLYNTCVCVDGDRLIARFRKLHAFINPEIASGNEYCVFDLRGCRCGILICYDNNLIENVRITTLLGAEIIFMPHVTGCLPSVMPGRGTVDPSLWKNRQRDPVPLRMELNGPKGRGWLMRWLPARAYDNGVYVVFTNPIGLDDGQVRNGNSMILDPFGEVLAECTQLGDDIAVATCTPEKIATSSGRRYLRARRPDLYGKLVEPPTEPPATAPGWELRGESVGGENS
;
A
#
# COMPACT_ATOMS: atom_id res chain seq x y z
N MET A 1 -0.99 -15.38 17.13
CA MET A 1 -2.19 -14.94 16.35
C MET A 1 -3.31 -15.97 16.45
N GLN A 2 -4.52 -15.59 16.08
CA GLN A 2 -5.65 -16.48 15.82
C GLN A 2 -5.87 -16.57 14.30
N ASP A 3 -6.70 -17.53 13.87
CA ASP A 3 -7.18 -17.53 12.48
C ASP A 3 -7.94 -16.24 12.24
N VAL A 4 -7.64 -15.57 11.13
CA VAL A 4 -8.31 -14.33 10.74
C VAL A 4 -8.50 -14.29 9.23
N ARG A 5 -9.68 -13.87 8.80
CA ARG A 5 -10.00 -13.74 7.38
C ARG A 5 -9.90 -12.28 6.94
N ILE A 6 -9.03 -12.00 5.99
CA ILE A 6 -8.68 -10.64 5.57
C ILE A 6 -9.08 -10.41 4.13
N ALA A 7 -9.57 -9.20 3.83
CA ALA A 7 -9.82 -8.72 2.48
C ALA A 7 -8.78 -7.65 2.10
N ALA A 8 -8.12 -7.85 0.95
CA ALA A 8 -7.35 -6.85 0.25
C ALA A 8 -8.21 -6.28 -0.89
N ALA A 9 -8.54 -4.99 -0.83
CA ALA A 9 -9.43 -4.35 -1.78
C ALA A 9 -8.66 -3.51 -2.81
N GLN A 10 -9.22 -3.39 -4.02
CA GLN A 10 -8.78 -2.47 -5.05
C GLN A 10 -9.97 -1.74 -5.66
N PHE A 11 -9.77 -0.48 -6.03
CA PHE A 11 -10.73 0.32 -6.80
C PHE A 11 -10.03 1.45 -7.57
N GLU A 12 -10.73 2.01 -8.57
CA GLU A 12 -10.28 3.21 -9.27
C GLU A 12 -10.66 4.42 -8.43
N HIS A 13 -9.67 5.06 -7.77
CA HIS A 13 -9.89 6.30 -7.02
C HIS A 13 -9.97 7.51 -7.96
N HIS A 14 -10.67 8.55 -7.53
CA HIS A 14 -10.78 9.81 -8.24
C HIS A 14 -10.04 10.92 -7.48
N ASN A 15 -9.26 11.72 -8.22
CA ASN A 15 -8.43 12.80 -7.69
C ASN A 15 -9.28 13.85 -6.93
N GLY A 16 -9.07 13.97 -5.62
CA GLY A 16 -9.76 14.94 -4.76
C GLY A 16 -11.24 14.62 -4.48
N GLU A 17 -11.82 13.60 -5.11
CA GLU A 17 -13.24 13.24 -4.93
C GLU A 17 -13.47 12.36 -3.70
N THR A 18 -13.17 12.90 -2.52
CA THR A 18 -13.23 12.19 -1.22
C THR A 18 -14.55 11.46 -0.98
N ALA A 19 -15.69 12.10 -1.33
CA ALA A 19 -17.01 11.50 -1.16
C ALA A 19 -17.22 10.26 -2.04
N TYR A 20 -16.78 10.33 -3.31
CA TYR A 20 -16.80 9.18 -4.22
C TYR A 20 -15.90 8.06 -3.68
N ASN A 21 -14.67 8.37 -3.33
CA ASN A 21 -13.70 7.38 -2.85
C ASN A 21 -14.19 6.68 -1.56
N LEU A 22 -14.78 7.43 -0.62
CA LEU A 22 -15.39 6.86 0.58
C LEU A 22 -16.60 5.97 0.25
N SER A 23 -17.40 6.31 -0.77
CA SER A 23 -18.51 5.46 -1.21
C SER A 23 -18.01 4.11 -1.79
N ARG A 24 -16.85 4.10 -2.44
CA ARG A 24 -16.22 2.85 -2.93
C ARG A 24 -15.69 2.00 -1.76
N ILE A 25 -15.05 2.66 -0.78
CA ILE A 25 -14.61 2.00 0.45
C ILE A 25 -15.80 1.32 1.15
N GLU A 26 -16.93 2.00 1.29
CA GLU A 26 -18.14 1.45 1.89
C GLU A 26 -18.67 0.23 1.14
N ALA A 27 -18.86 0.36 -0.19
CA ALA A 27 -19.37 -0.73 -1.02
C ALA A 27 -18.47 -1.97 -1.02
N LEU A 28 -17.15 -1.78 -1.08
CA LEU A 28 -16.18 -2.89 -1.02
C LEU A 28 -16.08 -3.48 0.39
N THR A 29 -16.27 -2.69 1.44
CA THR A 29 -16.36 -3.19 2.81
C THR A 29 -17.58 -4.10 2.97
N GLU A 30 -18.75 -3.69 2.48
CA GLU A 30 -19.96 -4.53 2.46
C GLU A 30 -19.70 -5.85 1.72
N GLN A 31 -19.08 -5.79 0.54
CA GLN A 31 -18.73 -6.97 -0.25
C GLN A 31 -17.78 -7.89 0.51
N ALA A 32 -16.76 -7.34 1.18
CA ALA A 32 -15.78 -8.09 1.96
C ALA A 32 -16.43 -8.79 3.15
N VAL A 33 -17.32 -8.12 3.88
CA VAL A 33 -18.07 -8.71 5.00
C VAL A 33 -18.98 -9.84 4.52
N ARG A 34 -19.68 -9.67 3.40
CA ARG A 34 -20.46 -10.76 2.78
C ARG A 34 -19.60 -11.96 2.38
N ALA A 35 -18.33 -11.74 2.03
CA ALA A 35 -17.35 -12.80 1.77
C ALA A 35 -16.71 -13.37 3.06
N GLY A 36 -17.14 -12.91 4.23
CA GLY A 36 -16.70 -13.36 5.55
C GLY A 36 -15.37 -12.75 6.00
N ALA A 37 -14.95 -11.61 5.48
CA ALA A 37 -13.76 -10.91 5.95
C ALA A 37 -13.97 -10.31 7.33
N GLU A 38 -12.95 -10.39 8.18
CA GLU A 38 -12.90 -9.87 9.54
C GLU A 38 -12.00 -8.61 9.63
N ILE A 39 -11.25 -8.29 8.58
CA ILE A 39 -10.45 -7.07 8.40
C ILE A 39 -10.48 -6.71 6.92
N VAL A 40 -10.61 -5.41 6.60
CA VAL A 40 -10.56 -4.91 5.21
C VAL A 40 -9.44 -3.88 5.08
N CYS A 41 -8.59 -4.03 4.06
CA CYS A 41 -7.50 -3.11 3.79
C CYS A 41 -7.65 -2.49 2.40
N PHE A 42 -7.46 -1.17 2.32
CA PHE A 42 -7.46 -0.36 1.11
C PHE A 42 -6.07 0.21 0.83
N HIS A 43 -5.89 0.78 -0.37
CA HIS A 43 -4.60 1.25 -0.84
C HIS A 43 -4.16 2.61 -0.24
N GLU A 44 -2.91 2.98 -0.51
CA GLU A 44 -2.29 4.24 -0.10
C GLU A 44 -3.11 5.45 -0.58
N CYS A 45 -3.31 6.45 0.29
CA CYS A 45 -4.08 7.66 -0.03
C CYS A 45 -5.38 7.39 -0.81
N CYS A 46 -6.07 6.30 -0.51
CA CYS A 46 -7.27 5.91 -1.23
C CYS A 46 -8.43 6.91 -1.06
N ILE A 47 -8.37 7.78 -0.04
CA ILE A 47 -9.41 8.79 0.24
C ILE A 47 -9.26 10.00 -0.66
N PRO A 48 -8.10 10.73 -0.72
CA PRO A 48 -7.96 11.87 -1.62
C PRO A 48 -7.50 11.50 -3.03
N ALA A 49 -7.00 10.28 -3.28
CA ALA A 49 -6.12 9.84 -4.35
C ALA A 49 -4.65 10.27 -4.14
N TYR A 50 -3.72 9.76 -4.95
CA TYR A 50 -2.30 9.86 -4.66
C TYR A 50 -1.50 10.67 -5.67
N SER A 51 -1.46 10.24 -6.94
CA SER A 51 -0.45 10.76 -7.87
C SER A 51 -0.62 12.23 -8.22
N PHE A 52 -1.86 12.75 -8.22
CA PHE A 52 -2.11 14.17 -8.49
C PHE A 52 -1.58 15.10 -7.38
N LEU A 53 -1.34 14.59 -6.16
CA LEU A 53 -0.75 15.36 -5.06
C LEU A 53 0.61 15.96 -5.43
N GLN A 54 1.32 15.35 -6.39
CA GLN A 54 2.64 15.83 -6.85
C GLN A 54 2.59 17.22 -7.47
N SER A 55 1.47 17.61 -8.06
CA SER A 55 1.31 18.89 -8.76
C SER A 55 0.63 19.98 -7.92
N LEU A 56 0.15 19.64 -6.73
CA LEU A 56 -0.57 20.58 -5.86
C LEU A 56 0.38 21.48 -5.10
N ALA A 57 0.02 22.76 -5.01
CA ALA A 57 0.69 23.70 -4.11
C ALA A 57 0.24 23.46 -2.65
N ARG A 58 1.03 23.95 -1.70
CA ARG A 58 0.75 23.78 -0.28
C ARG A 58 -0.68 24.16 0.17
N PRO A 59 -1.30 25.27 -0.29
CA PRO A 59 -2.68 25.60 0.08
C PRO A 59 -3.67 24.52 -0.33
N GLU A 60 -3.55 23.97 -1.54
CA GLU A 60 -4.41 22.90 -2.08
C GLU A 60 -4.23 21.60 -1.28
N LEU A 61 -2.99 21.27 -0.91
CA LEU A 61 -2.71 20.11 -0.04
C LEU A 61 -3.36 20.29 1.34
N LEU A 62 -3.32 21.50 1.91
CA LEU A 62 -3.94 21.80 3.21
C LEU A 62 -5.47 21.69 3.19
N GLU A 63 -6.11 21.97 2.04
CA GLU A 63 -7.56 21.80 1.86
C GLU A 63 -7.97 20.31 1.81
N LEU A 64 -7.11 19.45 1.27
CA LEU A 64 -7.34 18.01 1.19
C LEU A 64 -6.97 17.27 2.48
N ALA A 65 -6.04 17.83 3.25
CA ALA A 65 -5.49 17.18 4.43
C ALA A 65 -6.41 17.30 5.63
N GLU A 66 -6.57 16.21 6.36
CA GLU A 66 -7.45 16.12 7.51
C GLU A 66 -6.68 15.83 8.81
N PRO A 67 -7.14 16.37 9.96
CA PRO A 67 -6.60 15.96 11.24
C PRO A 67 -6.97 14.49 11.55
N VAL A 68 -6.09 13.78 12.22
CA VAL A 68 -6.33 12.41 12.69
C VAL A 68 -6.29 12.41 14.24
N PRO A 69 -7.37 11.96 14.92
CA PRO A 69 -8.54 11.21 14.40
C PRO A 69 -9.78 12.06 14.03
N GLU A 70 -9.75 13.39 14.19
CA GLU A 70 -10.95 14.24 14.16
C GLU A 70 -11.44 14.59 12.75
N GLY A 71 -10.76 14.15 11.70
CA GLY A 71 -11.10 14.44 10.30
C GLY A 71 -12.46 13.86 9.88
N PRO A 72 -13.15 14.51 8.93
CA PRO A 72 -14.45 14.04 8.43
C PRO A 72 -14.37 12.65 7.80
N SER A 73 -13.30 12.34 7.06
CA SER A 73 -13.12 11.01 6.46
C SER A 73 -12.88 9.93 7.52
N ILE A 74 -12.14 10.24 8.59
CA ILE A 74 -11.94 9.30 9.70
C ILE A 74 -13.27 8.99 10.39
N ARG A 75 -14.08 10.02 10.66
CA ARG A 75 -15.43 9.81 11.22
C ARG A 75 -16.29 8.94 10.30
N ARG A 76 -16.21 9.15 8.98
CA ARG A 76 -16.95 8.31 8.02
C ARG A 76 -16.45 6.88 8.03
N LEU A 77 -15.13 6.63 8.06
CA LEU A 77 -14.56 5.30 8.19
C LEU A 77 -15.03 4.61 9.48
N MET A 78 -15.07 5.32 10.61
CA MET A 78 -15.59 4.80 11.88
C MET A 78 -17.08 4.42 11.79
N GLN A 79 -17.89 5.23 11.08
CA GLN A 79 -19.29 4.89 10.83
C GLN A 79 -19.43 3.61 10.00
N ILE A 80 -18.68 3.49 8.89
CA ILE A 80 -18.65 2.29 8.04
C ILE A 80 -18.19 1.08 8.86
N SER A 81 -17.11 1.23 9.62
CA SER A 81 -16.58 0.16 10.49
C SER A 81 -17.59 -0.29 11.54
N THR A 82 -18.33 0.64 12.12
CA THR A 82 -19.40 0.35 13.09
C THR A 82 -20.58 -0.37 12.42
N GLU A 83 -21.04 0.12 11.27
CA GLU A 83 -22.16 -0.43 10.52
C GLU A 83 -21.92 -1.89 10.11
N PHE A 84 -20.73 -2.17 9.58
CA PHE A 84 -20.38 -3.51 9.12
C PHE A 84 -19.66 -4.37 10.17
N ALA A 85 -19.40 -3.84 11.37
CA ALA A 85 -18.71 -4.50 12.49
C ALA A 85 -17.33 -5.07 12.10
N VAL A 86 -16.58 -4.38 11.23
CA VAL A 86 -15.29 -4.81 10.68
C VAL A 86 -14.25 -3.71 10.75
N PRO A 87 -13.00 -3.99 11.20
CA PRO A 87 -11.89 -3.06 11.10
C PRO A 87 -11.56 -2.71 9.66
N ILE A 88 -11.25 -1.43 9.43
CA ILE A 88 -10.90 -0.88 8.12
C ILE A 88 -9.53 -0.20 8.18
N LEU A 89 -8.64 -0.56 7.25
CA LEU A 89 -7.40 0.17 7.01
C LEU A 89 -7.53 0.99 5.72
N ALA A 90 -7.28 2.31 5.80
CA ALA A 90 -7.39 3.21 4.64
C ALA A 90 -6.34 4.33 4.70
N GLY A 91 -5.88 4.77 3.53
CA GLY A 91 -4.88 5.82 3.36
C GLY A 91 -5.50 7.20 3.13
N LEU A 92 -4.91 8.23 3.73
CA LEU A 92 -5.31 9.63 3.58
C LEU A 92 -4.11 10.58 3.63
N LEU A 93 -4.34 11.86 3.31
CA LEU A 93 -3.42 12.94 3.59
C LEU A 93 -3.76 13.52 4.97
N GLU A 94 -2.85 13.36 5.93
CA GLU A 94 -3.00 13.84 7.30
C GLU A 94 -2.42 15.24 7.44
N ARG A 95 -3.07 16.06 8.26
CA ARG A 95 -2.55 17.33 8.75
C ARG A 95 -2.39 17.28 10.28
N ASP A 96 -1.15 17.50 10.73
CA ASP A 96 -0.81 17.65 12.14
C ASP A 96 -0.21 19.06 12.31
N ASP A 97 -0.99 19.96 12.87
CA ASP A 97 -0.75 21.41 12.87
C ASP A 97 -0.49 21.94 11.44
N GLN A 98 0.74 22.27 11.14
CA GLN A 98 1.21 22.76 9.83
C GLN A 98 1.92 21.69 9.00
N THR A 99 2.10 20.49 9.54
CA THR A 99 2.83 19.42 8.86
C THR A 99 1.87 18.45 8.17
N LEU A 100 2.19 18.08 6.94
CA LEU A 100 1.41 17.16 6.14
C LEU A 100 2.10 15.79 6.11
N TYR A 101 1.32 14.71 6.18
CA TYR A 101 1.83 13.33 6.12
C TYR A 101 0.95 12.45 5.21
N ASN A 102 1.59 11.55 4.51
CA ASN A 102 0.91 10.41 3.89
C ASN A 102 0.70 9.36 4.98
N THR A 103 -0.56 9.11 5.34
CA THR A 103 -0.91 8.33 6.53
C THR A 103 -1.87 7.20 6.18
N CYS A 104 -1.66 6.03 6.77
CA CYS A 104 -2.62 4.94 6.83
C CYS A 104 -3.16 4.81 8.25
N VAL A 105 -4.47 4.75 8.37
CA VAL A 105 -5.17 4.54 9.65
C VAL A 105 -5.82 3.16 9.69
N CYS A 106 -5.95 2.60 10.89
CA CYS A 106 -6.82 1.47 11.19
C CYS A 106 -7.91 1.91 12.16
N VAL A 107 -9.17 1.76 11.77
CA VAL A 107 -10.31 2.00 12.66
C VAL A 107 -11.02 0.69 12.95
N ASP A 108 -11.58 0.53 14.16
CA ASP A 108 -12.45 -0.60 14.57
C ASP A 108 -13.64 -0.05 15.36
N GLY A 109 -14.81 -0.09 14.76
CA GLY A 109 -15.97 0.62 15.28
C GLY A 109 -15.73 2.13 15.31
N ASP A 110 -15.96 2.75 16.44
CA ASP A 110 -15.79 4.19 16.69
C ASP A 110 -14.37 4.57 17.19
N ARG A 111 -13.40 3.67 17.10
CA ARG A 111 -12.06 3.87 17.63
C ARG A 111 -11.00 3.87 16.54
N LEU A 112 -10.04 4.80 16.66
CA LEU A 112 -8.76 4.72 15.98
C LEU A 112 -7.88 3.70 16.70
N ILE A 113 -7.49 2.62 16.02
CA ILE A 113 -6.65 1.55 16.56
C ILE A 113 -5.18 1.81 16.28
N ALA A 114 -4.88 2.28 15.06
CA ALA A 114 -3.50 2.57 14.64
C ALA A 114 -3.46 3.73 13.65
N ARG A 115 -2.33 4.45 13.68
CA ARG A 115 -1.95 5.49 12.72
C ARG A 115 -0.50 5.25 12.33
N PHE A 116 -0.22 5.22 11.05
CA PHE A 116 1.14 5.08 10.52
C PHE A 116 1.39 6.13 9.45
N ARG A 117 2.42 6.96 9.65
CA ARG A 117 2.92 7.96 8.71
C ARG A 117 4.03 7.34 7.86
N LYS A 118 3.94 7.45 6.55
CA LYS A 118 4.91 6.91 5.59
C LYS A 118 6.33 7.36 5.94
N LEU A 119 7.25 6.40 6.08
CA LEU A 119 8.63 6.69 6.46
C LEU A 119 9.43 7.37 5.33
N HIS A 120 9.09 7.05 4.08
CA HIS A 120 9.77 7.55 2.89
C HIS A 120 8.78 8.29 1.98
N ALA A 121 8.33 9.48 2.42
CA ALA A 121 7.47 10.35 1.61
C ALA A 121 8.31 11.05 0.54
N PHE A 122 7.80 11.08 -0.72
CA PHE A 122 8.52 11.69 -1.84
C PHE A 122 7.60 12.28 -2.92
N ILE A 123 6.28 12.07 -2.84
CA ILE A 123 5.35 12.50 -3.90
C ILE A 123 5.30 14.01 -4.07
N ASN A 124 5.47 14.74 -2.97
CA ASN A 124 5.47 16.19 -2.93
C ASN A 124 6.39 16.65 -1.78
N PRO A 125 7.27 17.64 -1.98
CA PRO A 125 8.22 18.11 -0.96
C PRO A 125 7.56 18.71 0.27
N GLU A 126 6.28 19.11 0.18
CA GLU A 126 5.50 19.62 1.30
C GLU A 126 5.00 18.52 2.26
N ILE A 127 5.10 17.25 1.85
CA ILE A 127 4.66 16.10 2.65
C ILE A 127 5.86 15.49 3.37
N ALA A 128 5.83 15.58 4.69
CA ALA A 128 6.91 15.09 5.55
C ALA A 128 6.91 13.55 5.68
N SER A 129 8.09 13.01 5.94
CA SER A 129 8.27 11.62 6.32
C SER A 129 7.94 11.40 7.79
N GLY A 130 7.34 10.24 8.10
CA GLY A 130 7.21 9.72 9.46
C GLY A 130 8.55 9.24 10.02
N ASN A 131 8.60 8.97 11.31
CA ASN A 131 9.81 8.59 12.02
C ASN A 131 9.63 7.41 13.00
N GLU A 132 8.47 6.74 12.94
CA GLU A 132 8.13 5.65 13.85
C GLU A 132 7.55 4.44 13.11
N TYR A 133 7.90 3.24 13.55
CA TYR A 133 7.25 2.00 13.11
C TYR A 133 5.95 1.80 13.88
N CYS A 134 4.95 1.25 13.22
CA CYS A 134 3.65 0.95 13.80
C CYS A 134 3.38 -0.55 13.84
N VAL A 135 3.23 -1.09 15.07
CA VAL A 135 2.79 -2.47 15.31
C VAL A 135 1.71 -2.46 16.38
N PHE A 136 0.58 -3.09 16.12
CA PHE A 136 -0.62 -3.05 16.96
C PHE A 136 -1.36 -4.39 16.98
N ASP A 137 -2.24 -4.57 17.97
CA ASP A 137 -3.05 -5.79 18.07
C ASP A 137 -4.41 -5.57 17.41
N LEU A 138 -4.83 -6.50 16.55
CA LEU A 138 -6.09 -6.47 15.84
C LEU A 138 -6.62 -7.90 15.63
N ARG A 139 -7.88 -8.16 16.05
CA ARG A 139 -8.51 -9.49 15.90
C ARG A 139 -7.61 -10.65 16.35
N GLY A 140 -6.92 -10.50 17.49
CA GLY A 140 -6.04 -11.52 18.05
C GLY A 140 -4.73 -11.77 17.29
N CYS A 141 -4.39 -10.88 16.37
CA CYS A 141 -3.15 -10.91 15.59
C CYS A 141 -2.30 -9.68 15.87
N ARG A 142 -0.98 -9.83 15.82
CA ARG A 142 -0.04 -8.71 15.86
C ARG A 142 0.18 -8.19 14.45
N CYS A 143 -0.26 -6.98 14.15
CA CYS A 143 -0.28 -6.38 12.83
C CYS A 143 0.73 -5.24 12.72
N GLY A 144 1.28 -5.01 11.52
CA GLY A 144 2.09 -3.85 11.19
C GLY A 144 1.58 -3.15 9.92
N ILE A 145 1.94 -1.89 9.74
CA ILE A 145 1.66 -1.12 8.52
C ILE A 145 2.97 -0.58 7.96
N LEU A 146 3.16 -0.70 6.64
CA LEU A 146 4.21 -0.05 5.88
C LEU A 146 3.64 0.43 4.54
N ILE A 147 3.85 1.71 4.19
CA ILE A 147 3.21 2.31 3.01
C ILE A 147 4.15 2.28 1.81
N CYS A 148 3.74 1.60 0.74
CA CYS A 148 4.32 1.67 -0.61
C CYS A 148 5.85 1.52 -0.63
N TYR A 149 6.60 2.58 -0.91
CA TYR A 149 8.06 2.56 -1.01
C TYR A 149 8.76 2.04 0.26
N ASP A 150 8.15 2.22 1.44
CA ASP A 150 8.66 1.65 2.69
C ASP A 150 8.89 0.15 2.61
N ASN A 151 8.06 -0.56 1.82
CA ASN A 151 8.14 -2.01 1.62
C ASN A 151 9.24 -2.44 0.64
N ASN A 152 9.74 -1.52 -0.18
CA ASN A 152 10.86 -1.82 -1.08
C ASN A 152 12.18 -1.91 -0.31
N LEU A 153 12.30 -1.22 0.83
CA LEU A 153 13.44 -1.32 1.73
C LEU A 153 13.25 -2.54 2.64
N ILE A 154 14.13 -3.52 2.49
CA ILE A 154 14.04 -4.81 3.19
C ILE A 154 14.16 -4.65 4.70
N GLU A 155 14.91 -3.66 5.16
CA GLU A 155 15.13 -3.32 6.56
C GLU A 155 13.81 -2.96 7.27
N ASN A 156 12.94 -2.18 6.61
CA ASN A 156 11.67 -1.75 7.20
C ASN A 156 10.76 -2.96 7.48
N VAL A 157 10.65 -3.89 6.54
CA VAL A 157 9.85 -5.10 6.73
C VAL A 157 10.46 -5.99 7.82
N ARG A 158 11.80 -6.09 7.85
CA ARG A 158 12.53 -6.82 8.88
C ARG A 158 12.32 -6.23 10.27
N ILE A 159 12.43 -4.92 10.41
CA ILE A 159 12.22 -4.22 11.70
C ILE A 159 10.78 -4.40 12.16
N THR A 160 9.79 -4.18 11.29
CA THR A 160 8.37 -4.37 11.63
C THR A 160 8.09 -5.79 12.12
N THR A 161 8.71 -6.79 11.49
CA THR A 161 8.61 -8.19 11.93
C THR A 161 9.30 -8.42 13.29
N LEU A 162 10.47 -7.81 13.52
CA LEU A 162 11.19 -7.91 14.79
C LEU A 162 10.45 -7.25 15.96
N LEU A 163 9.63 -6.23 15.67
CA LEU A 163 8.70 -5.62 16.63
C LEU A 163 7.48 -6.53 16.92
N GLY A 164 7.40 -7.68 16.26
CA GLY A 164 6.43 -8.73 16.55
C GLY A 164 5.30 -8.88 15.52
N ALA A 165 5.31 -8.13 14.43
CA ALA A 165 4.26 -8.27 13.41
C ALA A 165 4.22 -9.70 12.84
N GLU A 166 3.01 -10.21 12.71
CA GLU A 166 2.64 -11.50 12.11
C GLU A 166 1.98 -11.28 10.75
N ILE A 167 1.30 -10.13 10.61
CA ILE A 167 0.64 -9.67 9.39
C ILE A 167 1.14 -8.25 9.13
N ILE A 168 1.59 -7.96 7.91
CA ILE A 168 1.99 -6.62 7.49
C ILE A 168 1.06 -6.15 6.38
N PHE A 169 0.31 -5.09 6.66
CA PHE A 169 -0.50 -4.38 5.67
C PHE A 169 0.40 -3.45 4.86
N MET A 170 0.34 -3.61 3.54
CA MET A 170 1.18 -2.90 2.58
C MET A 170 0.31 -2.14 1.57
N PRO A 171 -0.30 -1.00 1.98
CA PRO A 171 -1.02 -0.13 1.06
C PRO A 171 -0.04 0.55 0.09
N HIS A 172 -0.32 0.45 -1.20
CA HIS A 172 0.50 0.96 -2.29
C HIS A 172 -0.31 1.81 -3.28
N VAL A 173 0.40 2.66 -4.03
CA VAL A 173 0.03 3.15 -5.37
C VAL A 173 1.25 2.91 -6.26
N THR A 174 1.25 1.82 -7.00
CA THR A 174 2.44 1.37 -7.74
C THR A 174 2.07 0.59 -9.02
N GLY A 175 3.11 0.13 -9.73
CA GLY A 175 2.96 -0.60 -10.98
C GLY A 175 2.71 0.31 -12.19
N CYS A 176 3.11 -0.14 -13.36
CA CYS A 176 2.97 0.57 -14.62
C CYS A 176 3.52 2.02 -14.60
N LEU A 177 4.57 2.24 -13.81
CA LEU A 177 5.26 3.52 -13.65
C LEU A 177 6.40 3.68 -14.69
N PRO A 178 6.76 4.91 -15.06
CA PRO A 178 8.00 5.17 -15.79
C PRO A 178 9.18 4.47 -15.10
N SER A 179 10.06 3.87 -15.87
CA SER A 179 11.20 3.14 -15.32
C SER A 179 12.26 2.89 -16.38
N VAL A 180 13.53 3.00 -15.99
CA VAL A 180 14.68 2.61 -16.82
C VAL A 180 14.95 1.11 -16.78
N MET A 181 14.28 0.37 -15.88
CA MET A 181 14.44 -1.07 -15.77
C MET A 181 13.82 -1.78 -16.97
N PRO A 182 14.55 -2.69 -17.64
CA PRO A 182 14.04 -3.40 -18.81
C PRO A 182 12.71 -4.13 -18.54
N GLY A 183 11.77 -3.95 -19.47
CA GLY A 183 10.44 -4.56 -19.40
C GLY A 183 9.44 -3.82 -18.51
N ARG A 184 9.86 -2.81 -17.75
CA ARG A 184 8.97 -1.90 -17.03
C ARG A 184 8.57 -0.69 -17.89
N GLY A 185 7.62 0.07 -17.41
CA GLY A 185 7.13 1.28 -18.08
C GLY A 185 5.66 1.51 -17.88
N THR A 186 5.16 2.56 -18.48
CA THR A 186 3.72 2.92 -18.45
C THR A 186 2.90 2.04 -19.38
N VAL A 187 1.60 2.01 -19.14
CA VAL A 187 0.59 1.37 -19.99
C VAL A 187 -0.21 2.48 -20.67
N ASP A 188 -0.53 2.30 -21.96
CA ASP A 188 -1.35 3.24 -22.70
C ASP A 188 -2.75 3.38 -22.06
N PRO A 189 -3.15 4.58 -21.63
CA PRO A 189 -4.47 4.82 -21.05
C PRO A 189 -5.66 4.44 -21.95
N SER A 190 -5.46 4.38 -23.27
CA SER A 190 -6.48 3.94 -24.21
C SER A 190 -6.90 2.50 -23.98
N LEU A 191 -5.98 1.63 -23.51
CA LEU A 191 -6.28 0.24 -23.16
C LEU A 191 -7.24 0.17 -21.97
N TRP A 192 -7.07 1.04 -20.97
CA TRP A 192 -7.99 1.13 -19.84
C TRP A 192 -9.39 1.58 -20.31
N LYS A 193 -9.46 2.63 -21.13
CA LYS A 193 -10.73 3.15 -21.66
C LYS A 193 -11.46 2.10 -22.49
N ASN A 194 -10.75 1.23 -23.21
CA ASN A 194 -11.33 0.19 -24.08
C ASN A 194 -11.53 -1.16 -23.37
N ARG A 195 -11.22 -1.30 -22.07
CA ARG A 195 -11.22 -2.57 -21.34
C ARG A 195 -12.53 -3.36 -21.36
N GLN A 196 -13.66 -2.65 -21.48
CA GLN A 196 -14.99 -3.27 -21.57
C GLN A 196 -15.19 -3.97 -22.92
N ARG A 197 -14.61 -3.42 -24.00
CA ARG A 197 -14.75 -3.93 -25.35
C ARG A 197 -13.70 -4.99 -25.69
N ASP A 198 -12.46 -4.75 -25.29
CA ASP A 198 -11.33 -5.65 -25.50
C ASP A 198 -10.40 -5.64 -24.30
N PRO A 199 -10.60 -6.55 -23.32
CA PRO A 199 -9.80 -6.60 -22.10
C PRO A 199 -8.42 -7.26 -22.28
N VAL A 200 -8.20 -8.01 -23.37
CA VAL A 200 -7.02 -8.86 -23.51
C VAL A 200 -5.72 -8.09 -23.55
N PRO A 201 -5.55 -7.02 -24.38
CA PRO A 201 -4.30 -6.26 -24.41
C PRO A 201 -3.96 -5.64 -23.06
N LEU A 202 -4.98 -5.10 -22.36
CA LEU A 202 -4.78 -4.53 -21.02
C LEU A 202 -4.33 -5.60 -20.01
N ARG A 203 -4.97 -6.78 -19.99
CA ARG A 203 -4.57 -7.88 -19.11
C ARG A 203 -3.13 -8.34 -19.35
N MET A 204 -2.69 -8.38 -20.59
CA MET A 204 -1.30 -8.73 -20.92
C MET A 204 -0.32 -7.71 -20.33
N GLU A 205 -0.62 -6.43 -20.43
CA GLU A 205 0.21 -5.37 -19.84
C GLU A 205 0.21 -5.42 -18.31
N LEU A 206 -0.98 -5.51 -17.67
CA LEU A 206 -1.11 -5.49 -16.20
C LEU A 206 -0.51 -6.74 -15.56
N ASN A 207 -0.62 -7.92 -16.19
CA ASN A 207 -0.05 -9.17 -15.70
C ASN A 207 1.42 -9.35 -16.08
N GLY A 208 1.88 -8.59 -17.06
CA GLY A 208 3.25 -8.62 -17.55
C GLY A 208 4.27 -7.93 -16.62
N PRO A 209 5.50 -7.73 -17.12
CA PRO A 209 6.61 -7.16 -16.34
C PRO A 209 6.39 -5.71 -15.89
N LYS A 210 5.42 -4.99 -16.46
CA LYS A 210 5.06 -3.62 -16.04
C LYS A 210 4.23 -3.61 -14.74
N GLY A 211 3.39 -4.61 -14.52
CA GLY A 211 2.49 -4.73 -13.38
C GLY A 211 2.84 -5.93 -12.50
N ARG A 212 1.97 -6.98 -12.52
CA ARG A 212 2.10 -8.16 -11.67
C ARG A 212 3.48 -8.83 -11.74
N GLY A 213 4.01 -9.01 -12.93
CA GLY A 213 5.31 -9.64 -13.12
C GLY A 213 6.45 -8.91 -12.39
N TRP A 214 6.35 -7.59 -12.23
CA TRP A 214 7.29 -6.83 -11.41
C TRP A 214 7.03 -7.03 -9.91
N LEU A 215 5.77 -7.04 -9.46
CA LEU A 215 5.43 -7.30 -8.06
C LEU A 215 6.00 -8.65 -7.60
N MET A 216 5.89 -9.67 -8.43
CA MET A 216 6.37 -11.03 -8.13
C MET A 216 7.89 -11.16 -8.04
N ARG A 217 8.66 -10.13 -8.42
CA ARG A 217 10.12 -10.12 -8.25
C ARG A 217 10.56 -9.84 -6.81
N TRP A 218 9.74 -9.16 -6.03
CA TRP A 218 10.15 -8.70 -4.71
C TRP A 218 9.13 -8.97 -3.59
N LEU A 219 7.84 -8.86 -3.88
CA LEU A 219 6.79 -8.94 -2.86
C LEU A 219 6.74 -10.29 -2.13
N PRO A 220 6.85 -11.45 -2.81
CA PRO A 220 6.91 -12.76 -2.13
C PRO A 220 8.08 -12.87 -1.14
N ALA A 221 9.23 -12.28 -1.46
CA ALA A 221 10.39 -12.29 -0.56
C ALA A 221 10.12 -11.54 0.74
N ARG A 222 9.29 -10.49 0.72
CA ARG A 222 8.90 -9.76 1.94
C ARG A 222 8.16 -10.67 2.92
N ALA A 223 7.28 -11.54 2.43
CA ALA A 223 6.59 -12.54 3.23
C ALA A 223 7.53 -13.68 3.65
N TYR A 224 8.22 -14.28 2.70
CA TYR A 224 9.06 -15.47 2.89
C TYR A 224 10.23 -15.24 3.85
N ASP A 225 11.04 -14.20 3.61
CA ASP A 225 12.25 -13.92 4.41
C ASP A 225 11.92 -13.56 5.86
N ASN A 226 10.72 -13.06 6.11
CA ASN A 226 10.26 -12.61 7.41
C ASN A 226 9.30 -13.60 8.10
N GLY A 227 8.75 -14.57 7.36
CA GLY A 227 7.80 -15.54 7.89
C GLY A 227 6.52 -14.86 8.40
N VAL A 228 5.98 -13.91 7.62
CA VAL A 228 4.79 -13.12 7.93
C VAL A 228 3.79 -13.20 6.78
N TYR A 229 2.52 -12.92 7.08
CA TYR A 229 1.54 -12.63 6.03
C TYR A 229 1.75 -11.22 5.50
N VAL A 230 1.55 -11.04 4.21
CA VAL A 230 1.56 -9.74 3.54
C VAL A 230 0.19 -9.49 2.92
N VAL A 231 -0.43 -8.36 3.24
CA VAL A 231 -1.67 -7.88 2.65
C VAL A 231 -1.33 -6.67 1.79
N PHE A 232 -1.12 -6.91 0.51
CA PHE A 232 -0.79 -5.88 -0.48
C PHE A 232 -2.06 -5.32 -1.09
N THR A 233 -2.25 -4.00 -1.05
CA THR A 233 -3.38 -3.31 -1.67
C THR A 233 -2.89 -2.20 -2.59
N ASN A 234 -3.51 -2.10 -3.77
CA ASN A 234 -3.07 -1.21 -4.84
C ASN A 234 -4.28 -0.77 -5.67
N PRO A 235 -4.38 0.50 -6.12
CA PRO A 235 -5.49 0.91 -6.97
C PRO A 235 -5.40 0.27 -8.34
N ILE A 236 -6.55 0.16 -9.00
CA ILE A 236 -6.63 -0.21 -10.40
C ILE A 236 -7.24 0.95 -11.19
N GLY A 237 -6.85 1.14 -12.43
CA GLY A 237 -7.43 2.18 -13.28
C GLY A 237 -6.55 3.41 -13.43
N LEU A 238 -7.18 4.54 -13.72
CA LEU A 238 -6.46 5.78 -13.96
C LEU A 238 -6.14 6.49 -12.64
N ASP A 239 -4.88 6.85 -12.48
CA ASP A 239 -4.36 7.64 -11.37
C ASP A 239 -3.49 8.73 -11.98
N ASP A 240 -4.01 9.96 -12.03
CA ASP A 240 -3.36 11.11 -12.69
C ASP A 240 -2.91 10.80 -14.14
N GLY A 241 -3.80 10.22 -14.92
CA GLY A 241 -3.56 9.86 -16.33
C GLY A 241 -2.68 8.64 -16.57
N GLN A 242 -2.19 7.97 -15.53
CA GLN A 242 -1.43 6.74 -15.62
C GLN A 242 -2.26 5.54 -15.20
N VAL A 243 -2.12 4.41 -15.88
CA VAL A 243 -2.81 3.17 -15.51
C VAL A 243 -2.10 2.50 -14.34
N ARG A 244 -2.83 2.19 -13.27
CA ARG A 244 -2.38 1.33 -12.17
C ARG A 244 -2.88 -0.09 -12.41
N ASN A 245 -2.06 -1.06 -12.00
CA ASN A 245 -2.32 -2.47 -12.36
C ASN A 245 -3.28 -3.20 -11.41
N GLY A 246 -3.66 -2.62 -10.27
CA GLY A 246 -4.40 -3.38 -9.27
C GLY A 246 -3.55 -4.51 -8.70
N ASN A 247 -4.02 -5.75 -8.91
CA ASN A 247 -3.40 -6.96 -8.37
C ASN A 247 -3.23 -6.90 -6.84
N SER A 248 -4.21 -6.31 -6.13
CA SER A 248 -4.25 -6.44 -4.67
C SER A 248 -4.26 -7.91 -4.30
N MET A 249 -3.41 -8.32 -3.35
CA MET A 249 -3.22 -9.74 -3.05
C MET A 249 -2.83 -9.99 -1.60
N ILE A 250 -3.05 -11.22 -1.15
CA ILE A 250 -2.64 -11.71 0.16
C ILE A 250 -1.63 -12.83 -0.05
N LEU A 251 -0.44 -12.69 0.55
CA LEU A 251 0.63 -13.67 0.50
C LEU A 251 0.82 -14.30 1.87
N ASP A 252 1.13 -15.59 1.87
CA ASP A 252 1.42 -16.33 3.09
C ASP A 252 2.92 -16.29 3.46
N PRO A 253 3.28 -16.78 4.67
CA PRO A 253 4.68 -16.84 5.14
C PRO A 253 5.64 -17.70 4.31
N PHE A 254 5.13 -18.43 3.32
CA PHE A 254 5.95 -19.17 2.34
C PHE A 254 6.17 -18.38 1.05
N GLY A 255 5.60 -17.16 0.94
CA GLY A 255 5.66 -16.33 -0.26
C GLY A 255 4.66 -16.70 -1.34
N GLU A 256 3.70 -17.57 -1.03
CA GLU A 256 2.67 -17.99 -1.96
C GLU A 256 1.48 -17.02 -1.96
N VAL A 257 0.91 -16.75 -3.14
CA VAL A 257 -0.29 -15.92 -3.27
C VAL A 257 -1.51 -16.76 -2.90
N LEU A 258 -2.17 -16.40 -1.79
CA LEU A 258 -3.40 -17.09 -1.33
C LEU A 258 -4.65 -16.61 -2.06
N ALA A 259 -4.72 -15.32 -2.35
CA ALA A 259 -5.81 -14.68 -3.07
C ALA A 259 -5.30 -13.42 -3.77
N GLU A 260 -5.89 -13.10 -4.91
CA GLU A 260 -5.52 -11.95 -5.74
C GLU A 260 -6.75 -11.38 -6.44
N CYS A 261 -6.85 -10.05 -6.50
CA CYS A 261 -7.84 -9.34 -7.32
C CYS A 261 -7.52 -9.51 -8.80
N THR A 262 -8.52 -9.91 -9.59
CA THR A 262 -8.38 -10.20 -11.01
C THR A 262 -9.29 -9.38 -11.92
N GLN A 263 -10.24 -8.64 -11.35
CA GLN A 263 -11.15 -7.81 -12.14
C GLN A 263 -10.44 -6.55 -12.67
N LEU A 264 -10.87 -6.08 -13.85
CA LEU A 264 -10.44 -4.80 -14.42
C LEU A 264 -11.34 -3.66 -13.90
N GLY A 265 -11.43 -3.54 -12.60
CA GLY A 265 -12.27 -2.63 -11.85
C GLY A 265 -12.19 -2.93 -10.35
N ASP A 266 -13.21 -2.48 -9.63
CA ASP A 266 -13.35 -2.74 -8.20
C ASP A 266 -13.39 -4.24 -7.93
N ASP A 267 -12.61 -4.67 -6.94
CA ASP A 267 -12.48 -6.10 -6.60
C ASP A 267 -11.96 -6.28 -5.17
N ILE A 268 -12.18 -7.46 -4.60
CA ILE A 268 -11.62 -7.89 -3.32
C ILE A 268 -10.96 -9.26 -3.43
N ALA A 269 -9.80 -9.42 -2.82
CA ALA A 269 -9.16 -10.71 -2.60
C ALA A 269 -9.29 -11.09 -1.13
N VAL A 270 -9.87 -12.26 -0.83
CA VAL A 270 -10.13 -12.69 0.56
C VAL A 270 -9.39 -14.00 0.85
N ALA A 271 -8.63 -14.03 1.95
CA ALA A 271 -7.92 -15.24 2.39
C ALA A 271 -7.95 -15.37 3.93
N THR A 272 -7.82 -16.60 4.41
CA THR A 272 -7.65 -16.91 5.83
C THR A 272 -6.16 -17.01 6.15
N CYS A 273 -5.70 -16.23 7.14
CA CYS A 273 -4.37 -16.25 7.69
C CYS A 273 -4.38 -17.11 8.97
N THR A 274 -3.48 -18.10 9.06
CA THR A 274 -3.45 -19.05 10.18
C THR A 274 -2.11 -19.02 10.93
N PRO A 275 -2.07 -19.26 12.24
CA PRO A 275 -0.83 -19.29 13.03
C PRO A 275 0.11 -20.42 12.61
N GLU A 276 -0.41 -21.53 12.10
CA GLU A 276 0.37 -22.70 11.70
C GLU A 276 1.39 -22.37 10.60
N LYS A 277 0.98 -21.62 9.56
CA LYS A 277 1.89 -21.22 8.47
C LYS A 277 3.03 -20.34 8.96
N ILE A 278 2.77 -19.46 9.93
CA ILE A 278 3.82 -18.66 10.56
C ILE A 278 4.80 -19.58 11.32
N ALA A 279 4.28 -20.47 12.17
CA ALA A 279 5.08 -21.35 13.02
C ALA A 279 6.02 -22.26 12.21
N THR A 280 5.59 -22.72 11.03
CA THR A 280 6.33 -23.64 10.16
C THR A 280 7.20 -22.94 9.12
N SER A 281 7.11 -21.61 8.99
CA SER A 281 7.83 -20.85 7.95
C SER A 281 9.35 -20.81 8.19
N SER A 282 10.10 -20.82 7.09
CA SER A 282 11.56 -20.63 7.12
C SER A 282 11.96 -19.25 7.65
N GLY A 283 11.19 -18.22 7.37
CA GLY A 283 11.44 -16.86 7.83
C GLY A 283 11.56 -16.76 9.36
N ARG A 284 10.72 -17.49 10.11
CA ARG A 284 10.80 -17.54 11.58
C ARG A 284 12.11 -18.17 12.07
N ARG A 285 12.64 -19.14 11.34
CA ARG A 285 13.96 -19.72 11.63
C ARG A 285 15.07 -18.71 11.32
N TYR A 286 14.98 -17.98 10.21
CA TYR A 286 15.95 -16.94 9.83
C TYR A 286 16.02 -15.80 10.85
N LEU A 287 14.89 -15.37 11.40
CA LEU A 287 14.87 -14.37 12.47
C LEU A 287 15.67 -14.79 13.69
N ARG A 288 15.61 -16.07 14.08
CA ARG A 288 16.35 -16.61 15.23
C ARG A 288 17.83 -16.80 14.93
N ALA A 289 18.20 -17.02 13.67
CA ALA A 289 19.58 -17.25 13.23
C ALA A 289 20.36 -15.95 12.95
N ARG A 290 19.76 -14.78 13.19
CA ARG A 290 20.41 -13.50 12.95
C ARG A 290 21.67 -13.33 13.80
N ARG A 291 22.65 -12.63 13.22
CA ARG A 291 23.93 -12.26 13.85
C ARG A 291 24.05 -10.73 13.98
N PRO A 292 23.31 -10.09 14.92
CA PRO A 292 23.31 -8.62 15.06
C PRO A 292 24.70 -8.04 15.30
N ASP A 293 25.60 -8.83 15.89
CA ASP A 293 27.00 -8.50 16.09
C ASP A 293 27.77 -8.21 14.80
N LEU A 294 27.28 -8.68 13.65
CA LEU A 294 27.86 -8.47 12.33
C LEU A 294 27.17 -7.36 11.50
N TYR A 295 26.08 -6.79 11.98
CA TYR A 295 25.21 -5.90 11.19
C TYR A 295 25.53 -4.41 11.39
N GLY A 296 26.65 -4.05 12.00
CA GLY A 296 27.03 -2.66 12.26
C GLY A 296 26.96 -1.78 11.00
N LYS A 297 27.32 -2.33 9.83
CA LYS A 297 27.26 -1.61 8.55
C LYS A 297 25.85 -1.12 8.16
N LEU A 298 24.80 -1.83 8.59
CA LEU A 298 23.41 -1.44 8.26
C LEU A 298 22.96 -0.16 8.98
N VAL A 299 23.62 0.23 10.05
CA VAL A 299 23.27 1.43 10.83
C VAL A 299 24.22 2.60 10.56
N GLU A 300 25.22 2.42 9.71
CA GLU A 300 26.05 3.52 9.25
C GLU A 300 25.25 4.42 8.28
N PRO A 301 25.36 5.74 8.38
CA PRO A 301 24.76 6.63 7.43
C PRO A 301 25.22 6.30 5.98
N PRO A 302 24.34 6.42 4.97
CA PRO A 302 24.75 6.27 3.58
C PRO A 302 25.79 7.35 3.23
N THR A 303 26.77 6.99 2.41
CA THR A 303 27.82 7.90 1.92
C THR A 303 27.31 8.85 0.85
N GLU A 304 26.20 8.51 0.20
CA GLU A 304 25.51 9.32 -0.80
C GLU A 304 24.20 9.85 -0.22
N PRO A 305 23.73 11.03 -0.67
CA PRO A 305 22.42 11.52 -0.25
C PRO A 305 21.34 10.51 -0.66
N PRO A 306 20.20 10.46 0.08
CA PRO A 306 19.09 9.60 -0.27
C PRO A 306 18.66 9.86 -1.71
N ALA A 307 18.72 8.84 -2.55
CA ALA A 307 18.17 8.94 -3.89
C ALA A 307 16.64 9.02 -3.80
N THR A 308 16.05 9.93 -4.54
CA THR A 308 14.62 9.93 -4.80
C THR A 308 14.25 8.61 -5.52
N ALA A 309 13.03 8.13 -5.32
CA ALA A 309 12.61 6.89 -5.96
C ALA A 309 12.78 7.00 -7.49
N PRO A 310 13.51 6.09 -8.15
CA PRO A 310 13.72 6.15 -9.59
C PRO A 310 12.38 6.21 -10.34
N GLY A 311 12.24 7.15 -11.25
CA GLY A 311 11.02 7.35 -12.06
C GLY A 311 10.26 8.64 -11.74
N TRP A 312 10.52 9.28 -10.62
CA TRP A 312 9.98 10.62 -10.31
C TRP A 312 10.86 11.74 -10.84
N GLU A 313 12.17 11.53 -10.95
CA GLU A 313 13.14 12.44 -11.57
C GLU A 313 12.89 12.65 -13.07
N LEU A 314 12.21 11.70 -13.74
CA LEU A 314 11.98 11.75 -15.19
C LEU A 314 10.83 12.69 -15.61
N ARG A 315 10.14 13.35 -14.69
CA ARG A 315 9.04 14.26 -15.02
C ARG A 315 9.43 15.74 -15.09
N GLY A 316 10.62 16.13 -14.66
CA GLY A 316 11.03 17.53 -14.51
C GLY A 316 12.20 18.00 -15.34
N GLU A 317 13.02 17.14 -15.90
CA GLU A 317 14.16 17.56 -16.72
C GLU A 317 14.10 16.94 -18.12
N SER A 318 13.74 17.77 -19.09
CA SER A 318 14.19 17.54 -20.45
C SER A 318 15.71 17.47 -20.38
N VAL A 319 16.28 16.31 -20.65
CA VAL A 319 17.71 16.17 -20.91
C VAL A 319 18.00 17.07 -22.10
N GLY A 320 18.42 18.28 -21.82
CA GLY A 320 19.03 19.16 -22.79
C GLY A 320 20.31 18.49 -23.28
N GLY A 321 20.18 17.81 -24.41
CA GLY A 321 21.32 17.36 -25.15
C GLY A 321 22.05 18.60 -25.65
N GLU A 322 23.17 18.92 -25.05
CA GLU A 322 24.20 19.69 -25.72
C GLU A 322 25.28 18.73 -26.23
N ASN A 323 25.16 18.45 -27.51
CA ASN A 323 26.31 18.02 -28.31
C ASN A 323 27.32 19.16 -28.42
N SER A 324 28.51 18.92 -28.04
CA SER A 324 29.70 19.52 -28.64
C SER A 324 30.88 18.57 -28.54
#